data_4e2e86f555895493911d45af97e1f4b9
#
_entry.id   4e2e86f555895493911d45af97e1f4b9
#
_cell.length_a   1.000
_cell.length_b   1.000
_cell.length_c   1.000
_cell.angle_alpha   90.00
_cell.angle_beta   90.00
_cell.angle_gamma   90.00
#
_symmetry.space_group_name_H-M   'P 1'
#
loop_
_entity.id
_entity.type
_entity.pdbx_description
1 polymer ?
#
loop_
_entity_poly.entity_id
_entity_poly.type
_entity_poly.pdbx_seq_one_letter_code
_entity_poly.pdbx_strand_id
1 'polypeptide(L)'
;VVGVKHRLLDTPPEKVPHEFAQEVIDFCKPIDAVTTAWVGLTEITEDFQHPYERFAAAFELAAEDADHLQQFADSFYASMPEDVQAGGCNVLDAGGVAAWSKQAQQVFSR
;
A
#
# COMPACT_ATOMS: atom_id res chain seq x y z
N VAL A 1 20.63 11.77 -11.23
CA VAL A 1 19.28 11.63 -10.68
C VAL A 1 19.24 10.45 -9.71
N VAL A 2 18.92 10.74 -8.47
CA VAL A 2 18.76 9.69 -7.49
C VAL A 2 17.43 8.98 -7.78
N GLY A 3 17.52 7.70 -8.10
CA GLY A 3 16.33 6.90 -8.38
C GLY A 3 16.01 5.98 -7.21
N VAL A 4 14.75 5.99 -6.80
CA VAL A 4 14.22 5.01 -5.87
C VAL A 4 13.30 4.10 -6.66
N LYS A 5 13.59 2.79 -6.62
CA LYS A 5 12.80 1.79 -7.34
C LYS A 5 12.05 0.92 -6.35
N HIS A 6 10.81 0.64 -6.67
CA HIS A 6 9.95 -0.24 -5.88
C HIS A 6 9.53 -1.42 -6.74
N ARG A 7 9.59 -2.61 -6.16
CA ARG A 7 9.15 -3.83 -6.82
C ARG A 7 8.28 -4.63 -5.88
N LEU A 8 7.08 -4.98 -6.33
CA LEU A 8 6.18 -5.83 -5.56
C LEU A 8 6.67 -7.26 -5.58
N LEU A 9 6.77 -7.86 -4.40
CA LEU A 9 7.17 -9.25 -4.23
C LEU A 9 5.97 -10.12 -3.90
N ASP A 10 6.08 -11.44 -4.13
CA ASP A 10 5.06 -12.38 -3.71
C ASP A 10 4.91 -12.35 -2.19
N THR A 11 3.67 -12.15 -1.74
CA THR A 11 3.37 -11.99 -0.33
C THR A 11 2.34 -13.03 0.09
N PRO A 12 2.77 -14.20 0.62
CA PRO A 12 1.83 -15.18 1.13
C PRO A 12 1.13 -14.67 2.39
N PRO A 13 -0.09 -15.17 2.69
CA PRO A 13 -0.87 -14.64 3.83
C PRO A 13 -0.14 -14.67 5.16
N GLU A 14 0.68 -15.68 5.39
CA GLU A 14 1.40 -15.85 6.64
C GLU A 14 2.51 -14.80 6.84
N LYS A 15 2.92 -14.11 5.79
CA LYS A 15 3.94 -13.05 5.89
C LYS A 15 3.35 -11.67 6.19
N VAL A 16 2.06 -11.49 6.02
CA VAL A 16 1.43 -10.19 6.24
C VAL A 16 1.42 -9.87 7.74
N PRO A 17 2.03 -8.75 8.18
CA PRO A 17 1.98 -8.37 9.59
C PRO A 17 0.54 -8.06 10.00
N HIS A 18 0.06 -8.73 11.04
CA HIS A 18 -1.31 -8.58 11.47
C HIS A 18 -1.63 -7.15 11.90
N GLU A 19 -0.70 -6.51 12.60
CA GLU A 19 -0.87 -5.13 13.05
C GLU A 19 -0.97 -4.15 11.89
N PHE A 20 -0.11 -4.30 10.88
CA PHE A 20 -0.15 -3.44 9.70
C PHE A 20 -1.45 -3.61 8.92
N ALA A 21 -1.87 -4.86 8.71
CA ALA A 21 -3.13 -5.15 8.03
C ALA A 21 -4.31 -4.50 8.77
N GLN A 22 -4.33 -4.59 10.09
CA GLN A 22 -5.40 -4.00 10.89
C GLN A 22 -5.40 -2.47 10.79
N GLU A 23 -4.23 -1.83 10.80
CA GLU A 23 -4.12 -0.39 10.62
C GLU A 23 -4.65 0.05 9.25
N VAL A 24 -4.34 -0.72 8.20
CA VAL A 24 -4.86 -0.45 6.86
C VAL A 24 -6.39 -0.58 6.84
N ILE A 25 -6.93 -1.62 7.44
CA ILE A 25 -8.38 -1.83 7.51
C ILE A 25 -9.06 -0.67 8.25
N ASP A 26 -8.52 -0.28 9.38
CA ASP A 26 -9.08 0.80 10.20
C ASP A 26 -9.02 2.14 9.48
N PHE A 27 -7.96 2.37 8.72
CA PHE A 27 -7.84 3.56 7.88
C PHE A 27 -8.94 3.60 6.80
N CYS A 28 -9.24 2.45 6.19
CA CYS A 28 -10.21 2.37 5.10
C CYS A 28 -11.66 2.55 5.54
N LYS A 29 -12.01 2.10 6.74
CA LYS A 29 -13.40 2.06 7.19
C LYS A 29 -14.15 3.38 7.06
N PRO A 30 -13.58 4.54 7.49
CA PRO A 30 -14.29 5.82 7.39
C PRO A 30 -14.24 6.45 6.00
N ILE A 31 -13.48 5.90 5.06
CA ILE A 31 -13.26 6.49 3.74
C ILE A 31 -14.07 5.74 2.71
N ASP A 32 -15.26 6.24 2.40
CA ASP A 32 -16.18 5.58 1.48
C ASP A 32 -15.62 5.42 0.06
N ALA A 33 -14.70 6.30 -0.33
CA ALA A 33 -14.07 6.25 -1.64
C ALA A 33 -13.17 5.03 -1.85
N VAL A 34 -12.66 4.43 -0.76
CA VAL A 34 -11.84 3.23 -0.85
C VAL A 34 -12.74 2.02 -1.08
N THR A 35 -12.57 1.36 -2.21
CA THR A 35 -13.35 0.17 -2.54
C THR A 35 -12.64 -1.12 -2.15
N THR A 36 -11.31 -1.16 -2.30
CA THR A 36 -10.50 -2.35 -1.99
C THR A 36 -9.12 -1.91 -1.51
N ALA A 37 -8.52 -2.70 -0.63
CA ALA A 37 -7.15 -2.45 -0.17
C ALA A 37 -6.37 -3.76 -0.07
N TRP A 38 -5.06 -3.65 -0.34
CA TRP A 38 -4.11 -4.78 -0.28
C TRP A 38 -2.92 -4.41 0.57
N VAL A 39 -2.26 -5.42 1.11
CA VAL A 39 -0.94 -5.30 1.74
C VAL A 39 0.01 -6.22 1.00
N GLY A 40 1.15 -5.70 0.59
CA GLY A 40 2.16 -6.46 -0.12
C GLY A 40 3.56 -6.09 0.31
N LEU A 41 4.48 -7.04 0.22
CA LEU A 41 5.89 -6.80 0.49
C LEU A 41 6.54 -6.17 -0.74
N THR A 42 7.21 -5.05 -0.55
CA THR A 42 7.91 -4.37 -1.64
C THR A 42 9.41 -4.35 -1.36
N GLU A 43 10.20 -4.55 -2.40
CA GLU A 43 11.63 -4.34 -2.37
C GLU A 43 11.92 -2.92 -2.82
N ILE A 44 12.66 -2.19 -1.99
CA ILE A 44 12.99 -0.79 -2.25
C ILE A 44 14.47 -0.72 -2.52
N THR A 45 14.85 -0.19 -3.68
CA THR A 45 16.25 -0.02 -4.07
C THR A 45 16.53 1.47 -4.24
N GLU A 46 17.47 1.98 -3.45
CA GLU A 46 17.96 3.35 -3.57
C GLU A 46 19.38 3.33 -4.11
N ASP A 47 19.79 4.40 -4.79
CA ASP A 47 21.12 4.49 -5.36
C ASP A 47 22.19 4.32 -4.29
N PHE A 48 23.20 3.49 -4.59
CA PHE A 48 24.36 3.23 -3.73
C PHE A 48 24.05 2.55 -2.40
N GLN A 49 22.85 1.96 -2.27
CA GLN A 49 22.45 1.24 -1.07
C GLN A 49 22.01 -0.18 -1.41
N HIS A 50 22.10 -1.06 -0.42
CA HIS A 50 21.56 -2.40 -0.55
C HIS A 50 20.02 -2.34 -0.57
N PRO A 51 19.36 -3.15 -1.40
CA PRO A 51 17.90 -3.23 -1.37
C PRO A 51 17.39 -3.65 0.01
N TYR A 52 16.25 -3.11 0.37
CA TYR A 52 15.58 -3.50 1.61
C TYR A 52 14.08 -3.68 1.34
N GLU A 53 13.41 -4.36 2.25
CA GLU A 53 12.01 -4.70 2.09
C GLU A 53 11.15 -3.96 3.11
N ARG A 54 9.96 -3.51 2.67
CA ARG A 54 8.95 -2.91 3.52
C ARG A 54 7.58 -3.36 3.05
N PHE A 55 6.65 -3.53 3.99
CA PHE A 55 5.27 -3.77 3.62
C PHE A 55 4.64 -2.47 3.18
N ALA A 56 3.90 -2.51 2.08
CA ALA A 56 3.23 -1.36 1.52
C ALA A 56 1.75 -1.65 1.40
N ALA A 57 0.95 -0.59 1.44
CA ALA A 57 -0.48 -0.68 1.21
C ALA A 57 -0.82 -0.19 -0.20
N ALA A 58 -1.86 -0.76 -0.78
CA ALA A 58 -2.38 -0.31 -2.06
C ALA A 58 -3.90 -0.21 -1.97
N PHE A 59 -4.45 0.76 -2.68
CA PHE A 59 -5.87 1.08 -2.58
C PHE A 59 -6.47 1.28 -3.96
N GLU A 60 -7.68 0.76 -4.14
CA GLU A 60 -8.51 1.08 -5.28
C GLU A 60 -9.55 2.11 -4.84
N LEU A 61 -9.58 3.25 -5.51
CA LEU A 61 -10.49 4.34 -5.18
C LEU A 61 -11.56 4.49 -6.25
N ALA A 62 -12.71 5.03 -5.85
CA ALA A 62 -13.74 5.46 -6.79
C ALA A 62 -13.17 6.55 -7.71
N ALA A 63 -13.58 6.54 -8.98
CA ALA A 63 -12.97 7.38 -10.02
C ALA A 63 -13.02 8.89 -9.72
N GLU A 64 -14.06 9.35 -9.06
CA GLU A 64 -14.25 10.76 -8.75
C GLU A 64 -13.25 11.32 -7.74
N ASP A 65 -12.53 10.44 -7.04
CA ASP A 65 -11.58 10.85 -6.00
C ASP A 65 -10.13 10.90 -6.47
N ALA A 66 -9.91 10.69 -7.78
CA ALA A 66 -8.55 10.68 -8.32
C ALA A 66 -7.79 12.00 -8.14
N ASP A 67 -8.51 13.13 -8.03
CA ASP A 67 -7.89 14.44 -7.86
C ASP A 67 -7.32 14.68 -6.46
N HIS A 68 -7.61 13.82 -5.50
CA HIS A 68 -7.20 13.98 -4.11
C HIS A 68 -6.13 12.96 -3.68
N LEU A 69 -5.38 12.42 -4.63
CA LEU A 69 -4.40 11.35 -4.36
C LEU A 69 -3.33 11.77 -3.35
N GLN A 70 -2.83 13.00 -3.45
CA GLN A 70 -1.80 13.47 -2.53
C GLN A 70 -2.35 13.59 -1.11
N GLN A 71 -3.54 14.12 -0.96
CA GLN A 71 -4.20 14.23 0.35
C GLN A 71 -4.48 12.86 0.94
N PHE A 72 -4.87 11.91 0.11
CA PHE A 72 -5.10 10.53 0.53
C PHE A 72 -3.81 9.91 1.08
N ALA A 73 -2.71 10.03 0.34
CA ALA A 73 -1.42 9.49 0.76
C ALA A 73 -0.95 10.14 2.07
N ASP A 74 -1.06 11.46 2.19
CA ASP A 74 -0.69 12.18 3.39
C ASP A 74 -1.52 11.72 4.60
N SER A 75 -2.82 11.52 4.41
CA SER A 75 -3.70 11.00 5.46
C SER A 75 -3.31 9.60 5.89
N PHE A 76 -2.93 8.74 4.93
CA PHE A 76 -2.50 7.39 5.23
C PHE A 76 -1.25 7.39 6.12
N TYR A 77 -0.22 8.14 5.72
CA TYR A 77 1.02 8.18 6.50
C TYR A 77 0.80 8.80 7.88
N ALA A 78 -0.06 9.82 7.98
CA ALA A 78 -0.38 10.45 9.24
C ALA A 78 -1.13 9.51 10.20
N SER A 79 -1.88 8.54 9.68
CA SER A 79 -2.65 7.61 10.50
C SER A 79 -1.85 6.42 10.99
N MET A 80 -0.66 6.17 10.41
CA MET A 80 0.17 5.05 10.82
C MET A 80 0.91 5.35 12.13
N PRO A 81 0.98 4.40 13.08
CA PRO A 81 1.82 4.55 14.26
C PRO A 81 3.29 4.75 13.90
N GLU A 82 4.04 5.43 14.77
CA GLU A 82 5.45 5.72 14.51
C GLU A 82 6.32 4.48 14.37
N ASP A 83 5.94 3.40 15.04
CA ASP A 83 6.68 2.13 14.96
C ASP A 83 6.32 1.29 13.73
N VAL A 84 5.32 1.70 12.96
CA VAL A 84 4.93 1.04 11.72
C VAL A 84 5.58 1.79 10.55
N GLN A 85 6.51 1.11 9.86
CA GLN A 85 7.20 1.70 8.72
C GLN A 85 6.58 1.17 7.42
N ALA A 86 5.63 1.93 6.88
CA ALA A 86 5.02 1.58 5.60
C ALA A 86 6.00 1.86 4.47
N GLY A 87 6.12 0.93 3.54
CA GLY A 87 6.98 1.05 2.37
C GLY A 87 6.39 1.89 1.26
N GLY A 88 5.12 2.19 1.33
CA GLY A 88 4.46 3.05 0.35
C GLY A 88 2.96 3.02 0.49
N CYS A 89 2.34 4.06 -0.05
CA CYS A 89 0.89 4.14 -0.24
C CYS A 89 0.64 4.25 -1.73
N ASN A 90 0.01 3.25 -2.31
CA ASN A 90 -0.19 3.16 -3.75
C ASN A 90 -1.67 3.25 -4.08
N VAL A 91 -2.03 4.11 -5.03
CA VAL A 91 -3.38 4.16 -5.56
C VAL A 91 -3.34 3.50 -6.93
N LEU A 92 -4.16 2.47 -7.12
CA LEU A 92 -4.02 1.56 -8.24
C LEU A 92 -5.01 1.90 -9.36
N ASP A 93 -4.51 1.81 -10.60
CA ASP A 93 -5.36 1.72 -11.79
C ASP A 93 -5.70 0.24 -12.05
N ALA A 94 -6.40 -0.05 -13.15
CA ALA A 94 -6.80 -1.42 -13.48
C ALA A 94 -5.61 -2.37 -13.61
N GLY A 95 -4.51 -1.91 -14.20
CA GLY A 95 -3.30 -2.72 -14.33
C GLY A 95 -2.65 -3.00 -12.98
N GLY A 96 -2.62 -1.99 -12.10
CA GLY A 96 -2.10 -2.13 -10.74
C GLY A 96 -2.94 -3.09 -9.91
N VAL A 97 -4.26 -3.01 -10.01
CA VAL A 97 -5.18 -3.94 -9.33
C VAL A 97 -4.88 -5.38 -9.74
N ALA A 98 -4.68 -5.64 -11.04
CA ALA A 98 -4.36 -6.97 -11.51
C ALA A 98 -3.04 -7.49 -10.92
N ALA A 99 -2.00 -6.67 -10.90
CA ALA A 99 -0.69 -7.05 -10.36
C ALA A 99 -0.75 -7.32 -8.85
N TRP A 100 -1.37 -6.43 -8.09
CA TRP A 100 -1.47 -6.56 -6.63
C TRP A 100 -2.36 -7.74 -6.24
N SER A 101 -3.42 -8.02 -7.00
CA SER A 101 -4.28 -9.18 -6.74
C SER A 101 -3.56 -10.51 -6.88
N LYS A 102 -2.52 -10.56 -7.71
CA LYS A 102 -1.74 -11.79 -7.90
C LYS A 102 -0.67 -11.99 -6.83
N GLN A 103 -0.03 -10.92 -6.38
CA GLN A 103 1.17 -10.99 -5.53
C GLN A 103 0.93 -10.60 -4.08
N ALA A 104 0.01 -9.68 -3.84
CA ALA A 104 -0.27 -9.17 -2.50
C ALA A 104 -1.53 -9.80 -1.93
N GLN A 105 -1.82 -9.50 -0.67
CA GLN A 105 -3.00 -10.00 0.02
C GLN A 105 -4.05 -8.90 0.15
N GLN A 106 -5.25 -9.18 -0.31
CA GLN A 106 -6.39 -8.29 -0.13
C GLN A 106 -6.81 -8.32 1.33
N VAL A 107 -6.83 -7.17 1.97
CA VAL A 107 -7.17 -7.06 3.39
C VAL A 107 -8.50 -6.36 3.63
N PHE A 108 -9.01 -5.65 2.65
CA PHE A 108 -10.25 -4.88 2.79
C PHE A 108 -11.01 -4.85 1.47
N SER A 109 -12.34 -5.00 1.54
CA SER A 109 -13.22 -4.74 0.40
C SER A 109 -14.59 -4.30 0.90
N ARG A 110 -15.25 -3.46 0.08
CA ARG A 110 -16.63 -3.04 0.34
C ARG A 110 -17.61 -3.89 -0.44
#